data_491c8219f67e567c32d25eb703837d70
#
_entry.id   491c8219f67e567c32d25eb703837d70
#
_cell.length_a   1.000
_cell.length_b   1.000
_cell.length_c   1.000
_cell.angle_alpha   90.00
_cell.angle_beta   90.00
_cell.angle_gamma   90.00
#
_symmetry.space_group_name_H-M   'P 1'
#
loop_
_entity.id
_entity.type
_entity.pdbx_description
1 polymer ?
#
loop_
_entity_poly.entity_id
_entity_poly.type
_entity_poly.pdbx_seq_one_letter_code
_entity_poly.pdbx_strand_id
1 'polypeptide(L)'
;MDSLTNLATTEGRNPASEELDQLPTLDVLRLMNDEDHRVPDAIASQLPAIAAVVEAAVKGLSAGGRLIYAGAGTSGRLGVLDAAECPPTFSTNPTMVVGLIAGGQQAMFQAVEGAEDDADRGAEELNMLQPGPHDVVVGLAASGRTPWVLGVVRAAKRAGAVTASVCCNHRAVISSEVDLPVEIDAGPEVLTGSTRLKAGTAQKLVLNMISTATMVGLGKTYGNLMVDVSPSNEKLRQRAMSIVIAATGCSCDDAITALHEAGGHAKTAIVMVLLGMTAT
;
A
#
# COMPACT_ATOMS: atom_id res chain seq x y z
N MET A 1 29.70 24.08 14.86
CA MET A 1 29.65 23.74 13.42
C MET A 1 29.28 22.26 13.17
N ASP A 2 28.57 21.59 14.08
CA ASP A 2 28.28 20.14 14.02
C ASP A 2 26.79 19.78 13.85
N SER A 3 25.94 20.71 13.40
CA SER A 3 24.49 20.44 13.26
C SER A 3 24.04 20.09 11.83
N LEU A 4 24.94 20.09 10.84
CA LEU A 4 24.62 19.81 9.45
C LEU A 4 24.92 18.36 9.01
N THR A 5 25.53 17.54 9.86
CA THR A 5 25.98 16.18 9.50
C THR A 5 24.96 15.07 9.73
N ASN A 6 23.73 15.40 10.10
CA ASN A 6 22.66 14.41 10.29
C ASN A 6 21.42 14.72 9.43
N LEU A 7 21.63 15.11 8.17
CA LEU A 7 20.54 15.24 7.20
C LEU A 7 19.97 13.83 6.94
N ALA A 8 18.65 13.72 7.01
CA ALA A 8 17.95 12.51 6.59
C ALA A 8 18.36 12.16 5.15
N THR A 9 18.51 10.87 4.84
CA THR A 9 18.96 10.41 3.50
C THR A 9 18.13 11.03 2.37
N THR A 10 16.82 11.19 2.58
CA THR A 10 15.91 11.83 1.62
C THR A 10 16.20 13.31 1.32
N GLU A 11 16.97 13.99 2.17
CA GLU A 11 17.38 15.39 2.00
C GLU A 11 18.84 15.51 1.51
N GLY A 12 19.55 14.39 1.43
CA GLY A 12 20.94 14.34 0.99
C GLY A 12 21.06 14.61 -0.52
N ARG A 13 22.21 15.15 -0.93
CA ARG A 13 22.57 15.23 -2.35
C ARG A 13 23.04 13.87 -2.84
N ASN A 14 22.58 13.46 -4.02
CA ASN A 14 23.07 12.24 -4.66
C ASN A 14 24.37 12.55 -5.44
N PRO A 15 25.52 11.96 -5.05
CA PRO A 15 26.78 12.24 -5.75
C PRO A 15 26.76 11.83 -7.23
N ALA A 16 25.95 10.84 -7.61
CA ALA A 16 25.84 10.38 -8.99
C ALA A 16 25.09 11.38 -9.89
N SER A 17 24.36 12.33 -9.33
CA SER A 17 23.52 13.28 -10.07
C SER A 17 23.91 14.75 -9.87
N GLU A 18 25.12 15.03 -9.40
CA GLU A 18 25.56 16.42 -9.12
C GLU A 18 25.49 17.34 -10.35
N GLU A 19 25.74 16.79 -11.54
CA GLU A 19 25.71 17.51 -12.82
C GLU A 19 24.48 17.13 -13.67
N LEU A 20 23.36 16.78 -13.04
CA LEU A 20 22.13 16.27 -13.69
C LEU A 20 21.64 17.19 -14.82
N ASP A 21 21.70 18.50 -14.61
CA ASP A 21 21.27 19.55 -15.53
C ASP A 21 22.14 19.68 -16.78
N GLN A 22 23.34 19.10 -16.77
CA GLN A 22 24.28 19.13 -17.90
C GLN A 22 24.24 17.83 -18.74
N LEU A 23 23.53 16.81 -18.26
CA LEU A 23 23.50 15.50 -18.94
C LEU A 23 22.58 15.53 -20.17
N PRO A 24 22.95 14.84 -21.26
CA PRO A 24 22.02 14.52 -22.32
C PRO A 24 20.80 13.73 -21.80
N THR A 25 19.64 13.92 -22.40
CA THR A 25 18.38 13.30 -21.95
C THR A 25 18.50 11.79 -21.72
N LEU A 26 19.16 11.06 -22.61
CA LEU A 26 19.33 9.61 -22.47
C LEU A 26 20.14 9.25 -21.22
N ASP A 27 21.16 10.05 -20.88
CA ASP A 27 22.00 9.79 -19.72
C ASP A 27 21.29 10.16 -18.42
N VAL A 28 20.43 11.19 -18.41
CA VAL A 28 19.50 11.45 -17.31
C VAL A 28 18.60 10.23 -17.07
N LEU A 29 18.01 9.66 -18.13
CA LEU A 29 17.12 8.49 -18.02
C LEU A 29 17.87 7.24 -17.54
N ARG A 30 19.09 7.01 -18.01
CA ARG A 30 19.95 5.91 -17.53
C ARG A 30 20.26 6.05 -16.07
N LEU A 31 20.69 7.25 -15.63
CA LEU A 31 20.99 7.53 -14.24
C LEU A 31 19.75 7.29 -13.34
N MET A 32 18.57 7.77 -13.75
CA MET A 32 17.34 7.53 -13.01
C MET A 32 17.03 6.03 -12.90
N ASN A 33 17.15 5.30 -14.02
CA ASN A 33 16.89 3.86 -14.04
C ASN A 33 17.88 3.09 -13.15
N ASP A 34 19.16 3.45 -13.17
CA ASP A 34 20.21 2.81 -12.37
C ASP A 34 19.97 3.06 -10.86
N GLU A 35 19.56 4.26 -10.50
CA GLU A 35 19.19 4.59 -9.12
C GLU A 35 17.90 3.86 -8.67
N ASP A 36 16.90 3.73 -9.54
CA ASP A 36 15.67 3.00 -9.23
C ASP A 36 15.90 1.50 -8.99
N HIS A 37 16.92 0.89 -9.60
CA HIS A 37 17.30 -0.51 -9.33
C HIS A 37 17.70 -0.75 -7.86
N ARG A 38 18.08 0.27 -7.11
CA ARG A 38 18.43 0.16 -5.67
C ARG A 38 17.20 -0.05 -4.77
N VAL A 39 16.02 0.30 -5.26
CA VAL A 39 14.79 0.26 -4.43
C VAL A 39 14.41 -1.16 -4.01
N PRO A 40 14.34 -2.18 -4.89
CA PRO A 40 14.05 -3.55 -4.48
C PRO A 40 15.05 -4.11 -3.46
N ASP A 41 16.34 -3.79 -3.60
CA ASP A 41 17.39 -4.25 -2.69
C ASP A 41 17.24 -3.61 -1.30
N ALA A 42 16.90 -2.32 -1.24
CA ALA A 42 16.62 -1.63 0.02
C ALA A 42 15.39 -2.24 0.73
N ILE A 43 14.34 -2.59 -0.03
CA ILE A 43 13.14 -3.25 0.52
C ILE A 43 13.46 -4.66 1.03
N ALA A 44 14.35 -5.40 0.36
CA ALA A 44 14.68 -6.78 0.74
C ALA A 44 15.15 -6.88 2.21
N SER A 45 15.86 -5.88 2.72
CA SER A 45 16.28 -5.81 4.12
C SER A 45 15.14 -5.64 5.10
N GLN A 46 13.98 -5.14 4.65
CA GLN A 46 12.80 -4.82 5.46
C GLN A 46 11.68 -5.86 5.35
N LEU A 47 11.84 -6.93 4.57
CA LEU A 47 10.82 -7.98 4.40
C LEU A 47 10.30 -8.55 5.73
N PRO A 48 11.12 -8.80 6.77
CA PRO A 48 10.60 -9.25 8.06
C PRO A 48 9.70 -8.22 8.75
N ALA A 49 10.03 -6.92 8.67
CA ALA A 49 9.20 -5.85 9.22
C ALA A 49 7.88 -5.71 8.45
N ILE A 50 7.93 -5.80 7.12
CA ILE A 50 6.74 -5.81 6.26
C ILE A 50 5.85 -7.02 6.59
N ALA A 51 6.43 -8.20 6.78
CA ALA A 51 5.68 -9.41 7.16
C ALA A 51 4.93 -9.23 8.50
N ALA A 52 5.54 -8.58 9.49
CA ALA A 52 4.87 -8.29 10.76
C ALA A 52 3.66 -7.36 10.57
N VAL A 53 3.73 -6.37 9.68
CA VAL A 53 2.58 -5.51 9.33
C VAL A 53 1.48 -6.33 8.66
N VAL A 54 1.83 -7.22 7.72
CA VAL A 54 0.89 -8.13 7.05
C VAL A 54 0.18 -9.03 8.05
N GLU A 55 0.91 -9.66 8.98
CA GLU A 55 0.34 -10.54 10.01
C GLU A 55 -0.63 -9.78 10.91
N ALA A 56 -0.28 -8.55 11.32
CA ALA A 56 -1.18 -7.69 12.08
C ALA A 56 -2.44 -7.34 11.29
N ALA A 57 -2.29 -7.02 9.98
CA ALA A 57 -3.42 -6.72 9.11
C ALA A 57 -4.33 -7.92 8.91
N VAL A 58 -3.80 -9.12 8.64
CA VAL A 58 -4.58 -10.36 8.54
C VAL A 58 -5.39 -10.60 9.83
N LYS A 59 -4.74 -10.49 10.99
CA LYS A 59 -5.40 -10.66 12.29
C LYS A 59 -6.50 -9.63 12.52
N GLY A 60 -6.21 -8.35 12.25
CA GLY A 60 -7.15 -7.25 12.45
C GLY A 60 -8.38 -7.37 11.53
N LEU A 61 -8.15 -7.59 10.24
CA LEU A 61 -9.23 -7.71 9.25
C LEU A 61 -10.08 -8.97 9.48
N SER A 62 -9.48 -10.08 9.91
CA SER A 62 -10.21 -11.30 10.30
C SER A 62 -11.12 -11.07 11.51
N ALA A 63 -10.81 -10.09 12.36
CA ALA A 63 -11.61 -9.70 13.51
C ALA A 63 -12.64 -8.58 13.18
N GLY A 64 -12.81 -8.23 11.90
CA GLY A 64 -13.74 -7.19 11.45
C GLY A 64 -13.19 -5.76 11.50
N GLY A 65 -11.88 -5.59 11.71
CA GLY A 65 -11.19 -4.31 11.65
C GLY A 65 -10.84 -3.89 10.22
N ARG A 66 -10.04 -2.83 10.10
CA ARG A 66 -9.67 -2.19 8.83
C ARG A 66 -8.15 -2.02 8.72
N LEU A 67 -7.67 -1.97 7.48
CA LEU A 67 -6.34 -1.46 7.15
C LEU A 67 -6.49 -0.01 6.70
N ILE A 68 -5.85 0.92 7.41
CA ILE A 68 -5.96 2.36 7.15
C ILE A 68 -4.58 2.90 6.80
N TYR A 69 -4.39 3.34 5.56
CA TYR A 69 -3.22 4.07 5.11
C TYR A 69 -3.41 5.57 5.36
N ALA A 70 -2.41 6.25 5.88
CA ALA A 70 -2.47 7.68 6.14
C ALA A 70 -1.18 8.37 5.71
N GLY A 71 -1.26 9.34 4.80
CA GLY A 71 -0.10 10.03 4.26
C GLY A 71 -0.41 11.42 3.72
N ALA A 72 0.64 12.18 3.41
CA ALA A 72 0.54 13.47 2.76
C ALA A 72 1.17 13.42 1.36
N GLY A 73 0.75 14.30 0.46
CA GLY A 73 1.31 14.44 -0.87
C GLY A 73 1.35 13.12 -1.65
N THR A 74 2.52 12.76 -2.20
CA THR A 74 2.74 11.51 -2.95
C THR A 74 2.44 10.28 -2.10
N SER A 75 2.89 10.25 -0.84
CA SER A 75 2.67 9.12 0.07
C SER A 75 1.17 8.88 0.31
N GLY A 76 0.39 9.94 0.55
CA GLY A 76 -1.06 9.85 0.72
C GLY A 76 -1.77 9.37 -0.55
N ARG A 77 -1.35 9.86 -1.73
CA ARG A 77 -1.89 9.41 -3.03
C ARG A 77 -1.66 7.92 -3.26
N LEU A 78 -0.48 7.40 -2.93
CA LEU A 78 -0.16 5.98 -3.04
C LEU A 78 -1.00 5.13 -2.09
N GLY A 79 -1.24 5.59 -0.86
CA GLY A 79 -2.14 4.91 0.08
C GLY A 79 -3.59 4.84 -0.41
N VAL A 80 -4.10 5.95 -0.97
CA VAL A 80 -5.44 5.99 -1.57
C VAL A 80 -5.51 5.08 -2.82
N LEU A 81 -4.48 5.09 -3.66
CA LEU A 81 -4.40 4.24 -4.85
C LEU A 81 -4.48 2.76 -4.47
N ASP A 82 -3.64 2.29 -3.55
CA ASP A 82 -3.61 0.89 -3.13
C ASP A 82 -4.95 0.47 -2.49
N ALA A 83 -5.55 1.32 -1.65
CA ALA A 83 -6.85 1.09 -1.05
C ALA A 83 -7.96 0.97 -2.10
N ALA A 84 -7.96 1.84 -3.13
CA ALA A 84 -8.96 1.85 -4.20
C ALA A 84 -8.91 0.62 -5.11
N GLU A 85 -7.74 -0.03 -5.23
CA GLU A 85 -7.56 -1.23 -6.05
C GLU A 85 -7.98 -2.53 -5.33
N CYS A 86 -8.17 -2.53 -4.02
CA CYS A 86 -8.59 -3.72 -3.27
C CYS A 86 -10.01 -4.22 -3.61
N PRO A 87 -11.05 -3.37 -3.72
CA PRO A 87 -12.39 -3.82 -4.07
C PRO A 87 -12.48 -4.52 -5.44
N PRO A 88 -11.97 -3.98 -6.56
CA PRO A 88 -12.05 -4.67 -7.86
C PRO A 88 -11.21 -5.93 -7.93
N THR A 89 -10.10 -6.02 -7.18
CA THR A 89 -9.15 -7.13 -7.22
C THR A 89 -9.59 -8.30 -6.34
N PHE A 90 -10.11 -8.02 -5.15
CA PHE A 90 -10.38 -9.01 -4.10
C PHE A 90 -11.83 -9.02 -3.62
N SER A 91 -12.74 -8.30 -4.27
CA SER A 91 -14.14 -8.11 -3.83
C SER A 91 -14.25 -7.74 -2.36
N THR A 92 -13.36 -6.88 -1.88
CA THR A 92 -13.42 -6.36 -0.51
C THR A 92 -14.52 -5.31 -0.38
N ASN A 93 -15.07 -5.19 0.82
CA ASN A 93 -15.86 -4.00 1.14
C ASN A 93 -14.96 -2.75 1.00
N PRO A 94 -15.42 -1.68 0.34
CA PRO A 94 -14.65 -0.43 0.21
C PRO A 94 -14.17 0.17 1.53
N THR A 95 -14.80 -0.18 2.64
CA THR A 95 -14.40 0.26 3.98
C THR A 95 -13.33 -0.61 4.64
N MET A 96 -12.96 -1.75 4.05
CA MET A 96 -11.98 -2.69 4.61
C MET A 96 -10.55 -2.17 4.53
N VAL A 97 -10.20 -1.56 3.40
CA VAL A 97 -8.92 -0.86 3.20
C VAL A 97 -9.23 0.58 2.86
N VAL A 98 -8.72 1.50 3.66
CA VAL A 98 -9.04 2.93 3.58
C VAL A 98 -7.78 3.75 3.41
N GLY A 99 -7.79 4.72 2.49
CA GLY A 99 -6.73 5.70 2.34
C GLY A 99 -7.15 7.07 2.88
N LEU A 100 -6.38 7.62 3.80
CA LEU A 100 -6.46 9.00 4.26
C LEU A 100 -5.32 9.82 3.66
N ILE A 101 -5.64 11.00 3.14
CA ILE A 101 -4.66 11.93 2.60
C ILE A 101 -4.83 13.32 3.24
N ALA A 102 -3.73 13.90 3.72
CA ALA A 102 -3.73 15.26 4.24
C ALA A 102 -4.28 16.25 3.21
N GLY A 103 -5.25 17.08 3.61
CA GLY A 103 -5.99 17.97 2.71
C GLY A 103 -7.19 17.31 2.00
N GLY A 104 -7.50 16.05 2.31
CA GLY A 104 -8.70 15.35 1.86
C GLY A 104 -8.74 15.08 0.35
N GLN A 105 -9.94 14.86 -0.19
CA GLN A 105 -10.13 14.46 -1.60
C GLN A 105 -9.50 15.41 -2.62
N GLN A 106 -9.48 16.71 -2.34
CA GLN A 106 -8.86 17.69 -3.23
C GLN A 106 -7.36 17.43 -3.42
N ALA A 107 -6.67 16.97 -2.34
CA ALA A 107 -5.24 16.70 -2.36
C ALA A 107 -4.82 15.54 -3.29
N MET A 108 -5.78 14.73 -3.77
CA MET A 108 -5.52 13.71 -4.80
C MET A 108 -5.10 14.34 -6.13
N PHE A 109 -5.66 15.50 -6.48
CA PHE A 109 -5.48 16.12 -7.79
C PHE A 109 -4.60 17.37 -7.74
N GLN A 110 -4.60 18.09 -6.61
CA GLN A 110 -3.85 19.34 -6.45
C GLN A 110 -3.15 19.34 -5.09
N ALA A 111 -1.97 19.96 -4.99
CA ALA A 111 -1.33 20.18 -3.72
C ALA A 111 -2.18 21.12 -2.87
N VAL A 112 -2.41 20.75 -1.60
CA VAL A 112 -3.04 21.62 -0.59
C VAL A 112 -1.92 22.05 0.36
N GLU A 113 -1.47 23.29 0.15
CA GLU A 113 -0.38 23.86 0.92
C GLU A 113 -0.67 23.86 2.44
N GLY A 114 0.33 23.51 3.24
CA GLY A 114 0.24 23.47 4.70
C GLY A 114 -0.57 22.33 5.29
N ALA A 115 -1.26 21.52 4.48
CA ALA A 115 -2.08 20.42 5.01
C ALA A 115 -1.25 19.35 5.74
N GLU A 116 0.01 19.17 5.36
CA GLU A 116 0.91 18.19 5.98
C GLU A 116 1.51 18.62 7.31
N ASP A 117 1.43 19.91 7.65
CA ASP A 117 2.07 20.48 8.83
C ASP A 117 1.19 20.44 10.09
N ASP A 118 -0.10 20.10 9.94
CA ASP A 118 -1.10 20.12 11.01
C ASP A 118 -1.31 18.73 11.63
N ALA A 119 -0.64 18.48 12.76
CA ALA A 119 -0.76 17.21 13.48
C ALA A 119 -2.13 17.02 14.15
N ASP A 120 -2.73 18.08 14.64
CA ASP A 120 -4.05 18.02 15.30
C ASP A 120 -5.12 17.67 14.26
N ARG A 121 -5.05 18.27 13.08
CA ARG A 121 -5.91 17.91 11.96
C ARG A 121 -5.78 16.46 11.55
N GLY A 122 -4.55 15.90 11.52
CA GLY A 122 -4.32 14.50 11.26
C GLY A 122 -5.02 13.59 12.28
N ALA A 123 -4.93 13.93 13.56
CA ALA A 123 -5.62 13.21 14.61
C ALA A 123 -7.14 13.31 14.49
N GLU A 124 -7.69 14.49 14.18
CA GLU A 124 -9.14 14.71 13.98
C GLU A 124 -9.68 13.88 12.82
N GLU A 125 -9.00 13.90 11.67
CA GLU A 125 -9.42 13.18 10.46
C GLU A 125 -9.41 11.66 10.68
N LEU A 126 -8.44 11.11 11.41
CA LEU A 126 -8.48 9.71 11.80
C LEU A 126 -9.65 9.43 12.77
N ASN A 127 -9.87 10.28 13.78
CA ASN A 127 -10.93 10.09 14.77
C ASN A 127 -12.34 10.09 14.14
N MET A 128 -12.55 10.77 12.99
CA MET A 128 -13.82 10.69 12.25
C MET A 128 -14.10 9.25 11.77
N LEU A 129 -13.07 8.42 11.55
CA LEU A 129 -13.24 7.01 11.23
C LEU A 129 -13.50 6.13 12.44
N GLN A 130 -13.46 6.67 13.68
CA GLN A 130 -13.63 5.94 14.93
C GLN A 130 -12.72 4.68 14.97
N PRO A 131 -11.38 4.84 14.95
CA PRO A 131 -10.47 3.71 14.97
C PRO A 131 -10.60 2.89 16.25
N GLY A 132 -10.32 1.59 16.16
CA GLY A 132 -10.45 0.66 17.28
C GLY A 132 -9.37 -0.42 17.31
N PRO A 133 -9.43 -1.34 18.28
CA PRO A 133 -8.36 -2.29 18.57
C PRO A 133 -8.13 -3.35 17.47
N HIS A 134 -9.04 -3.49 16.53
CA HIS A 134 -8.91 -4.39 15.39
C HIS A 134 -8.39 -3.69 14.13
N ASP A 135 -8.30 -2.35 14.14
CA ASP A 135 -7.74 -1.60 13.02
C ASP A 135 -6.21 -1.64 13.02
N VAL A 136 -5.63 -1.61 11.82
CA VAL A 136 -4.19 -1.41 11.60
C VAL A 136 -4.02 -0.11 10.83
N VAL A 137 -3.31 0.85 11.42
CA VAL A 137 -3.08 2.17 10.84
C VAL A 137 -1.62 2.30 10.42
N VAL A 138 -1.39 2.51 9.12
CA VAL A 138 -0.06 2.63 8.53
C VAL A 138 0.21 4.08 8.13
N GLY A 139 1.10 4.74 8.85
CA GLY A 139 1.55 6.10 8.53
C GLY A 139 2.58 6.08 7.39
N LEU A 140 2.31 6.83 6.33
CA LEU A 140 3.13 6.91 5.12
C LEU A 140 3.81 8.29 5.05
N ALA A 141 5.11 8.33 5.33
CA ALA A 141 5.89 9.57 5.29
C ALA A 141 7.30 9.28 4.81
N ALA A 142 7.66 9.69 3.59
CA ALA A 142 9.00 9.45 3.05
C ALA A 142 10.11 9.97 3.98
N SER A 143 9.97 11.20 4.49
CA SER A 143 10.90 11.79 5.48
C SER A 143 10.77 11.15 6.87
N GLY A 144 9.64 10.53 7.18
CA GLY A 144 9.31 9.99 8.50
C GLY A 144 9.07 11.04 9.59
N ARG A 145 8.81 12.31 9.21
CA ARG A 145 8.62 13.43 10.16
C ARG A 145 7.42 14.32 9.88
N THR A 146 6.57 13.96 8.91
CA THR A 146 5.39 14.73 8.50
C THR A 146 4.43 14.91 9.69
N PRO A 147 4.15 16.14 10.16
CA PRO A 147 3.37 16.36 11.38
C PRO A 147 1.98 15.77 11.33
N TRP A 148 1.26 15.94 10.22
CA TRP A 148 -0.08 15.38 10.04
C TRP A 148 -0.08 13.84 10.24
N VAL A 149 0.90 13.13 9.65
CA VAL A 149 1.02 11.67 9.80
C VAL A 149 1.35 11.26 11.23
N LEU A 150 2.22 12.03 11.91
CA LEU A 150 2.50 11.82 13.34
C LEU A 150 1.25 11.99 14.19
N GLY A 151 0.40 12.97 13.89
CA GLY A 151 -0.90 13.17 14.53
C GLY A 151 -1.81 11.95 14.37
N VAL A 152 -1.89 11.42 13.14
CA VAL A 152 -2.67 10.20 12.83
C VAL A 152 -2.20 9.00 13.65
N VAL A 153 -0.90 8.65 13.59
CA VAL A 153 -0.41 7.42 14.26
C VAL A 153 -0.53 7.52 15.79
N ARG A 154 -0.34 8.71 16.36
CA ARG A 154 -0.56 8.94 17.79
C ARG A 154 -2.02 8.80 18.18
N ALA A 155 -2.95 9.28 17.37
CA ALA A 155 -4.38 9.11 17.60
C ALA A 155 -4.79 7.63 17.48
N ALA A 156 -4.29 6.91 16.48
CA ALA A 156 -4.49 5.47 16.30
C ALA A 156 -4.03 4.67 17.54
N LYS A 157 -2.83 4.97 18.03
CA LYS A 157 -2.28 4.31 19.22
C LYS A 157 -3.12 4.56 20.47
N ARG A 158 -3.62 5.80 20.66
CA ARG A 158 -4.55 6.12 21.77
C ARG A 158 -5.87 5.37 21.67
N ALA A 159 -6.35 5.08 20.46
CA ALA A 159 -7.57 4.31 20.21
C ALA A 159 -7.36 2.78 20.34
N GLY A 160 -6.13 2.33 20.63
CA GLY A 160 -5.80 0.92 20.78
C GLY A 160 -5.58 0.17 19.47
N ALA A 161 -5.56 0.87 18.31
CA ALA A 161 -5.23 0.27 17.02
C ALA A 161 -3.75 -0.11 16.95
N VAL A 162 -3.43 -1.15 16.18
CA VAL A 162 -2.03 -1.47 15.85
C VAL A 162 -1.52 -0.39 14.90
N THR A 163 -0.31 0.13 15.20
CA THR A 163 0.28 1.20 14.40
C THR A 163 1.52 0.72 13.66
N ALA A 164 1.62 1.08 12.38
CA ALA A 164 2.79 0.84 11.56
C ALA A 164 3.22 2.11 10.82
N SER A 165 4.43 2.11 10.30
CA SER A 165 4.90 3.19 9.43
C SER A 165 5.69 2.67 8.24
N VAL A 166 5.65 3.41 7.13
CA VAL A 166 6.55 3.20 5.97
C VAL A 166 7.25 4.53 5.69
N CYS A 167 8.55 4.57 5.92
CA CYS A 167 9.38 5.74 5.68
C CYS A 167 10.66 5.38 4.92
N CYS A 168 11.39 6.40 4.43
CA CYS A 168 12.57 6.22 3.60
C CYS A 168 13.85 6.76 4.26
N ASN A 169 13.88 6.71 5.58
CA ASN A 169 15.03 7.09 6.40
C ASN A 169 15.17 6.14 7.58
N HIS A 170 16.40 5.83 7.96
CA HIS A 170 16.68 5.11 9.19
C HIS A 170 16.45 5.98 10.43
N ARG A 171 15.95 5.36 11.51
CA ARG A 171 15.68 6.02 12.81
C ARG A 171 14.81 7.27 12.65
N ALA A 172 13.83 7.18 11.75
CA ALA A 172 12.90 8.29 11.53
C ALA A 172 12.05 8.56 12.79
N VAL A 173 11.58 9.79 12.95
CA VAL A 173 10.75 10.20 14.10
C VAL A 173 9.53 9.29 14.23
N ILE A 174 8.85 9.01 13.11
CA ILE A 174 7.66 8.16 13.08
C ILE A 174 7.93 6.74 13.58
N SER A 175 9.14 6.21 13.36
CA SER A 175 9.51 4.84 13.74
C SER A 175 9.47 4.62 15.26
N SER A 176 9.72 5.68 16.06
CA SER A 176 9.63 5.62 17.51
C SER A 176 8.20 5.77 18.05
N GLU A 177 7.27 6.16 17.21
CA GLU A 177 5.87 6.44 17.59
C GLU A 177 4.92 5.25 17.29
N VAL A 178 5.37 4.29 16.48
CA VAL A 178 4.57 3.15 16.03
C VAL A 178 5.04 1.82 16.61
N ASP A 179 4.22 0.78 16.51
CA ASP A 179 4.53 -0.57 16.97
C ASP A 179 5.37 -1.35 15.94
N LEU A 180 5.13 -1.10 14.64
CA LEU A 180 5.70 -1.83 13.51
C LEU A 180 6.34 -0.86 12.49
N PRO A 181 7.56 -0.38 12.71
CA PRO A 181 8.24 0.50 11.77
C PRO A 181 8.82 -0.27 10.57
N VAL A 182 8.66 0.29 9.36
CA VAL A 182 9.32 -0.15 8.12
C VAL A 182 10.16 1.01 7.58
N GLU A 183 11.49 0.85 7.58
CA GLU A 183 12.45 1.87 7.21
C GLU A 183 13.24 1.47 5.96
N ILE A 184 12.96 2.10 4.81
CA ILE A 184 13.54 1.76 3.52
C ILE A 184 14.50 2.85 3.09
N ASP A 185 15.78 2.60 3.19
CA ASP A 185 16.81 3.56 2.74
C ASP A 185 17.36 3.17 1.36
N ALA A 186 16.78 3.75 0.31
CA ALA A 186 17.24 3.59 -1.08
C ALA A 186 18.28 4.65 -1.50
N GLY A 187 18.81 5.41 -0.53
CA GLY A 187 19.73 6.51 -0.78
C GLY A 187 19.03 7.81 -1.24
N PRO A 188 19.82 8.90 -1.41
CA PRO A 188 19.29 10.19 -1.81
C PRO A 188 18.73 10.18 -3.23
N GLU A 189 17.76 11.01 -3.50
CA GLU A 189 17.09 11.13 -4.80
C GLU A 189 18.01 11.72 -5.88
N VAL A 190 17.79 11.35 -7.14
CA VAL A 190 18.52 11.95 -8.27
C VAL A 190 18.25 13.45 -8.41
N LEU A 191 17.07 13.91 -8.03
CA LEU A 191 16.75 15.31 -7.82
C LEU A 191 16.56 15.52 -6.33
N THR A 192 17.52 16.15 -5.67
CA THR A 192 17.59 16.29 -4.22
C THR A 192 16.27 16.72 -3.59
N GLY A 193 15.81 15.97 -2.59
CA GLY A 193 14.56 16.24 -1.88
C GLY A 193 13.28 15.84 -2.61
N SER A 194 13.36 15.37 -3.86
CA SER A 194 12.17 15.00 -4.65
C SER A 194 11.68 13.59 -4.36
N THR A 195 11.15 13.37 -3.16
CA THR A 195 10.72 12.06 -2.62
C THR A 195 9.54 11.40 -3.35
N ARG A 196 9.03 12.03 -4.41
CA ARG A 196 8.08 11.38 -5.33
C ARG A 196 8.74 10.31 -6.23
N LEU A 197 10.08 10.25 -6.28
CA LEU A 197 10.87 9.35 -7.13
C LEU A 197 11.13 8.01 -6.42
N LYS A 198 12.37 7.70 -6.01
CA LYS A 198 12.71 6.41 -5.36
C LYS A 198 11.90 6.14 -4.09
N ALA A 199 11.74 7.15 -3.24
CA ALA A 199 10.95 7.01 -2.02
C ALA A 199 9.48 6.68 -2.35
N GLY A 200 8.88 7.34 -3.33
CA GLY A 200 7.53 7.01 -3.82
C GLY A 200 7.47 5.60 -4.39
N THR A 201 8.44 5.18 -5.20
CA THR A 201 8.54 3.83 -5.75
C THR A 201 8.64 2.78 -4.63
N ALA A 202 9.48 3.02 -3.61
CA ALA A 202 9.63 2.15 -2.46
C ALA A 202 8.31 2.00 -1.69
N GLN A 203 7.64 3.10 -1.39
CA GLN A 203 6.34 3.08 -0.71
C GLN A 203 5.30 2.30 -1.53
N LYS A 204 5.20 2.54 -2.84
CA LYS A 204 4.27 1.82 -3.71
C LYS A 204 4.51 0.29 -3.68
N LEU A 205 5.76 -0.14 -3.76
CA LEU A 205 6.10 -1.57 -3.70
C LEU A 205 5.70 -2.19 -2.36
N VAL A 206 5.99 -1.50 -1.25
CA VAL A 206 5.64 -1.99 0.09
C VAL A 206 4.13 -2.02 0.32
N LEU A 207 3.39 -1.01 -0.12
CA LEU A 207 1.93 -1.02 -0.02
C LEU A 207 1.31 -2.19 -0.78
N ASN A 208 1.78 -2.46 -2.00
CA ASN A 208 1.32 -3.62 -2.77
C ASN A 208 1.70 -4.95 -2.08
N MET A 209 2.86 -5.04 -1.41
CA MET A 209 3.22 -6.22 -0.60
C MET A 209 2.26 -6.38 0.58
N ILE A 210 2.00 -5.30 1.32
CA ILE A 210 1.10 -5.33 2.49
C ILE A 210 -0.31 -5.74 2.07
N SER A 211 -0.93 -5.05 1.11
CA SER A 211 -2.30 -5.35 0.68
C SER A 211 -2.43 -6.75 0.07
N THR A 212 -1.55 -7.10 -0.89
CA THR A 212 -1.62 -8.39 -1.57
C THR A 212 -1.38 -9.55 -0.60
N ALA A 213 -0.33 -9.51 0.23
CA ALA A 213 -0.05 -10.58 1.17
C ALA A 213 -1.13 -10.70 2.26
N THR A 214 -1.72 -9.58 2.69
CA THR A 214 -2.87 -9.59 3.59
C THR A 214 -4.06 -10.30 2.95
N MET A 215 -4.38 -10.00 1.69
CA MET A 215 -5.48 -10.67 0.99
C MET A 215 -5.20 -12.16 0.73
N VAL A 216 -3.95 -12.54 0.49
CA VAL A 216 -3.52 -13.95 0.46
C VAL A 216 -3.79 -14.62 1.82
N GLY A 217 -3.39 -13.98 2.92
CA GLY A 217 -3.63 -14.48 4.28
C GLY A 217 -5.11 -14.61 4.64
N LEU A 218 -5.98 -13.79 4.05
CA LEU A 218 -7.44 -13.85 4.18
C LEU A 218 -8.09 -14.88 3.23
N GLY A 219 -7.31 -15.65 2.48
CA GLY A 219 -7.83 -16.68 1.56
C GLY A 219 -8.51 -16.10 0.32
N LYS A 220 -8.15 -14.90 -0.12
CA LYS A 220 -8.69 -14.24 -1.32
C LYS A 220 -8.06 -14.74 -2.63
N THR A 221 -7.15 -15.71 -2.56
CA THR A 221 -6.45 -16.29 -3.71
C THR A 221 -6.52 -17.82 -3.68
N TYR A 222 -6.32 -18.43 -4.85
CA TYR A 222 -6.10 -19.87 -5.00
C TYR A 222 -4.85 -20.08 -5.87
N GLY A 223 -3.76 -20.58 -5.28
CA GLY A 223 -2.45 -20.46 -5.89
C GLY A 223 -2.14 -18.96 -6.17
N ASN A 224 -1.84 -18.65 -7.43
CA ASN A 224 -1.64 -17.27 -7.89
C ASN A 224 -2.86 -16.69 -8.63
N LEU A 225 -4.04 -17.32 -8.50
CA LEU A 225 -5.28 -16.89 -9.17
C LEU A 225 -6.10 -15.97 -8.27
N MET A 226 -6.60 -14.87 -8.86
CA MET A 226 -7.48 -13.88 -8.21
C MET A 226 -8.93 -14.42 -8.17
N VAL A 227 -9.21 -15.38 -7.28
CA VAL A 227 -10.51 -16.08 -7.25
C VAL A 227 -11.67 -15.24 -6.70
N ASP A 228 -11.37 -14.13 -6.05
CA ASP A 228 -12.36 -13.17 -5.53
C ASP A 228 -12.48 -11.92 -6.44
N VAL A 229 -12.04 -11.98 -7.71
CA VAL A 229 -12.18 -10.84 -8.62
C VAL A 229 -13.66 -10.45 -8.81
N SER A 230 -13.94 -9.13 -8.75
CA SER A 230 -15.30 -8.62 -8.99
C SER A 230 -15.61 -8.54 -10.50
N PRO A 231 -16.57 -9.31 -11.05
CA PRO A 231 -16.86 -9.36 -12.49
C PRO A 231 -17.69 -8.16 -12.97
N SER A 232 -17.28 -6.93 -12.62
CA SER A 232 -18.03 -5.69 -12.85
C SER A 232 -18.07 -5.22 -14.32
N ASN A 233 -17.18 -5.73 -15.17
CA ASN A 233 -17.12 -5.41 -16.59
C ASN A 233 -16.77 -6.63 -17.44
N GLU A 234 -16.86 -6.51 -18.78
CA GLU A 234 -16.64 -7.62 -19.71
C GLU A 234 -15.25 -8.26 -19.54
N LYS A 235 -14.19 -7.45 -19.43
CA LYS A 235 -12.83 -7.92 -19.22
C LYS A 235 -12.72 -8.75 -17.94
N LEU A 236 -13.38 -8.34 -16.86
CA LEU A 236 -13.33 -9.05 -15.57
C LEU A 236 -14.20 -10.30 -15.58
N ARG A 237 -15.31 -10.34 -16.36
CA ARG A 237 -16.09 -11.57 -16.58
C ARG A 237 -15.27 -12.61 -17.35
N GLN A 238 -14.61 -12.23 -18.43
CA GLN A 238 -13.70 -13.12 -19.18
C GLN A 238 -12.53 -13.61 -18.32
N ARG A 239 -11.99 -12.76 -17.46
CA ARG A 239 -10.96 -13.14 -16.49
C ARG A 239 -11.48 -14.17 -15.49
N ALA A 240 -12.67 -13.98 -14.91
CA ALA A 240 -13.28 -14.93 -13.98
C ALA A 240 -13.45 -16.31 -14.63
N MET A 241 -13.93 -16.38 -15.88
CA MET A 241 -14.03 -17.61 -16.64
C MET A 241 -12.66 -18.28 -16.82
N SER A 242 -11.65 -17.53 -17.26
CA SER A 242 -10.29 -18.06 -17.42
C SER A 242 -9.69 -18.57 -16.10
N ILE A 243 -10.01 -17.94 -14.98
CA ILE A 243 -9.60 -18.36 -13.64
C ILE A 243 -10.26 -19.69 -13.27
N VAL A 244 -11.57 -19.87 -13.51
CA VAL A 244 -12.27 -21.14 -13.22
C VAL A 244 -11.66 -22.27 -14.05
N ILE A 245 -11.44 -22.08 -15.35
CA ILE A 245 -10.80 -23.07 -16.23
C ILE A 245 -9.38 -23.40 -15.74
N ALA A 246 -8.58 -22.39 -15.42
CA ALA A 246 -7.20 -22.58 -14.93
C ALA A 246 -7.14 -23.34 -13.60
N ALA A 247 -8.11 -23.12 -12.73
CA ALA A 247 -8.16 -23.74 -11.41
C ALA A 247 -8.67 -25.20 -11.43
N THR A 248 -9.56 -25.53 -12.39
CA THR A 248 -10.31 -26.80 -12.39
C THR A 248 -9.99 -27.71 -13.57
N GLY A 249 -9.50 -27.17 -14.68
CA GLY A 249 -9.31 -27.90 -15.94
C GLY A 249 -10.61 -28.18 -16.68
N CYS A 250 -11.76 -27.63 -16.28
CA CYS A 250 -13.05 -27.85 -16.91
C CYS A 250 -13.16 -27.20 -18.30
N SER A 251 -14.20 -27.56 -19.05
CA SER A 251 -14.51 -26.93 -20.34
C SER A 251 -14.96 -25.46 -20.17
N CYS A 252 -14.92 -24.69 -21.25
CA CYS A 252 -15.44 -23.33 -21.27
C CYS A 252 -16.94 -23.28 -20.91
N ASP A 253 -17.73 -24.21 -21.43
CA ASP A 253 -19.17 -24.27 -21.19
C ASP A 253 -19.48 -24.62 -19.72
N ASP A 254 -18.72 -25.53 -19.10
CA ASP A 254 -18.84 -25.85 -17.67
C ASP A 254 -18.46 -24.64 -16.80
N ALA A 255 -17.41 -23.92 -17.18
CA ALA A 255 -17.00 -22.73 -16.45
C ALA A 255 -18.06 -21.62 -16.52
N ILE A 256 -18.68 -21.41 -17.68
CA ILE A 256 -19.76 -20.43 -17.86
C ILE A 256 -20.96 -20.82 -16.99
N THR A 257 -21.35 -22.11 -17.05
CA THR A 257 -22.47 -22.64 -16.27
C THR A 257 -22.22 -22.46 -14.76
N ALA A 258 -21.06 -22.90 -14.29
CA ALA A 258 -20.70 -22.78 -12.88
C ALA A 258 -20.64 -21.31 -12.40
N LEU A 259 -20.09 -20.39 -13.21
CA LEU A 259 -20.09 -18.96 -12.89
C LEU A 259 -21.50 -18.38 -12.85
N HIS A 260 -22.38 -18.77 -13.78
CA HIS A 260 -23.76 -18.32 -13.78
C HIS A 260 -24.48 -18.77 -12.50
N GLU A 261 -24.36 -20.04 -12.13
CA GLU A 261 -24.95 -20.62 -10.91
C GLU A 261 -24.34 -20.00 -9.63
N ALA A 262 -23.04 -19.68 -9.65
CA ALA A 262 -22.33 -19.01 -8.54
C ALA A 262 -22.56 -17.49 -8.46
N GLY A 263 -23.48 -16.91 -9.25
CA GLY A 263 -23.72 -15.47 -9.29
C GLY A 263 -22.50 -14.64 -9.73
N GLY A 264 -21.62 -15.23 -10.57
CA GLY A 264 -20.38 -14.62 -11.07
C GLY A 264 -19.18 -14.76 -10.13
N HIS A 265 -19.31 -15.40 -8.97
CA HIS A 265 -18.25 -15.53 -7.98
C HIS A 265 -17.31 -16.71 -8.32
N ALA A 266 -16.10 -16.41 -8.82
CA ALA A 266 -15.20 -17.41 -9.36
C ALA A 266 -14.77 -18.47 -8.31
N LYS A 267 -14.51 -18.06 -7.07
CA LYS A 267 -14.15 -18.98 -5.98
C LYS A 267 -15.26 -20.02 -5.72
N THR A 268 -16.52 -19.59 -5.67
CA THR A 268 -17.68 -20.48 -5.52
C THR A 268 -17.77 -21.43 -6.72
N ALA A 269 -17.67 -20.91 -7.95
CA ALA A 269 -17.70 -21.71 -9.16
C ALA A 269 -16.60 -22.79 -9.18
N ILE A 270 -15.38 -22.46 -8.75
CA ILE A 270 -14.26 -23.40 -8.62
C ILE A 270 -14.62 -24.54 -7.65
N VAL A 271 -15.14 -24.21 -6.47
CA VAL A 271 -15.55 -25.23 -5.48
C VAL A 271 -16.65 -26.14 -6.02
N MET A 272 -17.65 -25.56 -6.70
CA MET A 272 -18.74 -26.33 -7.33
C MET A 272 -18.19 -27.33 -8.35
N VAL A 273 -17.32 -26.90 -9.26
CA VAL A 273 -16.72 -27.78 -10.28
C VAL A 273 -15.86 -28.86 -9.66
N LEU A 274 -14.99 -28.52 -8.69
CA LEU A 274 -14.06 -29.47 -8.07
C LEU A 274 -14.77 -30.53 -7.21
N LEU A 275 -15.87 -30.17 -6.56
CA LEU A 275 -16.61 -31.07 -5.66
C LEU A 275 -17.85 -31.70 -6.30
N GLY A 276 -18.23 -31.31 -7.52
CA GLY A 276 -19.48 -31.78 -8.19
C GLY A 276 -20.73 -31.32 -7.44
N MET A 277 -20.70 -30.11 -6.83
CA MET A 277 -21.78 -29.56 -6.01
C MET A 277 -22.54 -28.46 -6.75
N THR A 278 -23.76 -28.18 -6.34
CA THR A 278 -24.56 -27.01 -6.75
C THR A 278 -24.30 -25.84 -5.77
N ALA A 279 -24.67 -24.62 -6.16
CA ALA A 279 -24.44 -23.39 -5.35
C ALA A 279 -25.42 -23.23 -4.17
N THR A 280 -26.15 -24.26 -3.76
CA THR A 280 -27.11 -24.24 -2.64
C THR A 280 -26.50 -24.66 -1.32
#